data_e63be595a6c97bb1e98f50a00894c35d
#
_entry.id   e63be595a6c97bb1e98f50a00894c35d
#
_cell.length_a   1.000
_cell.length_b   1.000
_cell.length_c   1.000
_cell.angle_alpha   90.00
_cell.angle_beta   90.00
_cell.angle_gamma   90.00
#
_symmetry.space_group_name_H-M   'P 1'
#
loop_
_entity.id
_entity.type
_entity.pdbx_description
1 polymer ?
#
loop_
_entity_poly.entity_id
_entity_poly.type
_entity_poly.pdbx_seq_one_letter_code
_entity_poly.pdbx_strand_id
1 'polypeptide(L)'
;VKSSDVKFILNSGQRKGKVGSVYTTPKSKRVAAPRYRNLDFVERQGYVKGVVRAVVHDPGRGCPLLKVDFRDPYKYKHNTEYFLAAEGTYSGQYVFCGRKATVATGNVLPVNRVPEGTTICNIESAVGDKGSYSRCSGTYATVVGHSDDGSKTRIRLPSGARKTIPGLCRATVGIIAGGGRNEKPIMKAGTLFHKFKRLRKRFPQVGG
;
A
#
# COMPACT_ATOMS: atom_id res chain seq x y z
N VAL A 1 21.70 29.22 22.40
CA VAL A 1 21.31 28.01 21.65
C VAL A 1 19.81 28.05 21.49
N LYS A 2 19.30 28.11 20.26
CA LYS A 2 17.86 28.16 20.00
C LYS A 2 17.23 26.83 20.40
N SER A 3 16.04 26.82 20.98
CA SER A 3 15.34 25.60 21.43
C SER A 3 15.11 24.58 20.31
N SER A 4 15.10 25.01 19.05
CA SER A 4 15.04 24.19 17.86
C SER A 4 16.26 23.26 17.71
N ASP A 5 17.45 23.74 18.05
CA ASP A 5 18.70 22.99 17.86
C ASP A 5 18.84 21.86 18.90
N VAL A 6 18.42 22.13 20.13
CA VAL A 6 18.36 21.13 21.21
C VAL A 6 17.37 20.01 20.88
N LYS A 7 16.21 20.38 20.32
CA LYS A 7 15.18 19.41 19.91
C LYS A 7 15.66 18.51 18.75
N PHE A 8 16.42 19.06 17.81
CA PHE A 8 17.00 18.31 16.70
C PHE A 8 18.05 17.30 17.19
N ILE A 9 18.94 17.69 18.09
CA ILE A 9 19.96 16.81 18.66
C ILE A 9 19.33 15.68 19.46
N LEU A 10 18.35 15.96 20.30
CA LEU A 10 17.63 14.93 21.08
C LEU A 10 16.90 13.94 20.20
N ASN A 11 16.29 14.38 19.09
CA ASN A 11 15.58 13.50 18.16
C ASN A 11 16.53 12.66 17.29
N SER A 12 17.70 13.19 16.92
CA SER A 12 18.67 12.48 16.05
C SER A 12 19.35 11.31 16.78
N GLY A 13 19.56 11.41 18.10
CA GLY A 13 20.16 10.35 18.91
C GLY A 13 19.21 9.23 19.29
N GLN A 14 17.89 9.44 19.24
CA GLN A 14 16.90 8.47 19.71
C GLN A 14 16.53 7.44 18.64
N ARG A 15 17.41 6.51 18.35
CA ARG A 15 17.11 5.35 17.49
C ARG A 15 16.52 4.16 18.26
N LYS A 16 16.21 4.30 19.54
CA LYS A 16 15.70 3.21 20.39
C LYS A 16 16.57 1.94 20.32
N GLY A 17 17.89 2.09 20.34
CA GLY A 17 18.87 1.00 20.23
C GLY A 17 18.97 0.34 18.84
N LYS A 18 18.25 0.80 17.84
CA LYS A 18 18.23 0.20 16.50
C LYS A 18 19.29 0.83 15.58
N VAL A 19 20.55 0.77 16.00
CA VAL A 19 21.70 1.23 15.23
C VAL A 19 22.41 0.03 14.60
N GLY A 20 22.83 0.16 13.35
CA GLY A 20 23.64 -0.83 12.63
C GLY A 20 22.92 -1.57 11.51
N SER A 21 23.68 -2.39 10.78
CA SER A 21 23.24 -3.11 9.57
C SER A 21 22.11 -4.12 9.83
N VAL A 22 22.03 -4.68 11.03
CA VAL A 22 20.98 -5.65 11.42
C VAL A 22 19.58 -5.06 11.25
N TYR A 23 19.43 -3.77 11.54
CA TYR A 23 18.15 -3.07 11.44
C TYR A 23 17.89 -2.44 10.06
N THR A 24 18.85 -2.58 9.15
CA THR A 24 18.72 -2.07 7.78
C THR A 24 18.26 -3.18 6.84
N THR A 25 17.15 -2.95 6.17
CA THR A 25 16.64 -3.93 5.18
C THR A 25 17.35 -3.75 3.84
N PRO A 26 17.97 -4.81 3.27
CA PRO A 26 18.56 -4.74 1.95
C PRO A 26 17.51 -4.33 0.90
N LYS A 27 17.86 -3.40 0.02
CA LYS A 27 16.98 -2.91 -1.05
C LYS A 27 17.42 -3.38 -2.44
N SER A 28 18.61 -3.96 -2.56
CA SER A 28 19.27 -4.29 -3.83
C SER A 28 18.48 -5.22 -4.75
N LYS A 29 17.66 -6.09 -4.19
CA LYS A 29 16.84 -7.05 -4.96
C LYS A 29 15.37 -6.64 -5.10
N ARG A 30 15.00 -5.43 -4.67
CA ARG A 30 13.62 -4.94 -4.79
C ARG A 30 13.32 -4.54 -6.22
N VAL A 31 12.13 -4.94 -6.71
CA VAL A 31 11.66 -4.59 -8.06
C VAL A 31 11.26 -3.12 -8.12
N ALA A 32 10.37 -2.71 -7.24
CA ALA A 32 9.89 -1.32 -7.21
C ALA A 32 9.26 -0.96 -5.87
N ALA A 33 9.04 0.35 -5.67
CA ALA A 33 8.20 0.86 -4.59
C ALA A 33 6.76 1.00 -5.11
N PRO A 34 5.83 0.11 -4.71
CA PRO A 34 4.46 0.20 -5.17
C PRO A 34 3.79 1.45 -4.62
N ARG A 35 3.32 2.29 -5.53
CA ARG A 35 2.64 3.55 -5.23
C ARG A 35 1.58 3.81 -6.29
N TYR A 36 0.54 4.55 -5.92
CA TYR A 36 -0.40 5.06 -6.92
C TYR A 36 0.28 6.07 -7.84
N ARG A 37 -0.28 6.22 -9.03
CA ARG A 37 0.05 7.28 -9.97
C ARG A 37 -0.04 8.66 -9.30
N ASN A 38 0.63 9.65 -9.87
CA ASN A 38 0.35 11.03 -9.50
C ASN A 38 -1.12 11.34 -9.80
N LEU A 39 -1.76 12.06 -8.88
CA LEU A 39 -3.16 12.45 -9.02
C LEU A 39 -3.25 13.59 -10.03
N ASP A 40 -3.53 13.24 -11.28
CA ASP A 40 -3.71 14.19 -12.39
C ASP A 40 -5.17 14.64 -12.54
N PHE A 41 -5.41 15.59 -13.44
CA PHE A 41 -6.75 16.10 -13.72
C PHE A 41 -7.68 15.02 -14.26
N VAL A 42 -7.18 14.14 -15.14
CA VAL A 42 -7.96 13.07 -15.77
C VAL A 42 -8.45 12.08 -14.72
N GLU A 43 -7.60 11.72 -13.74
CA GLU A 43 -7.98 10.83 -12.65
C GLU A 43 -8.96 11.48 -11.67
N ARG A 44 -8.83 12.80 -11.43
CA ARG A 44 -9.75 13.55 -10.54
C ARG A 44 -11.14 13.69 -11.11
N GLN A 45 -11.28 13.92 -12.42
CA GLN A 45 -12.58 14.21 -13.05
C GLN A 45 -13.17 13.01 -13.81
N GLY A 46 -12.33 12.10 -14.26
CA GLY A 46 -12.71 10.94 -15.06
C GLY A 46 -12.12 9.64 -14.53
N TYR A 47 -11.47 8.93 -15.44
CA TYR A 47 -10.68 7.74 -15.12
C TYR A 47 -9.56 7.55 -16.15
N VAL A 48 -8.52 6.86 -15.74
CA VAL A 48 -7.42 6.43 -16.60
C VAL A 48 -7.43 4.91 -16.66
N LYS A 49 -7.35 4.35 -17.87
CA LYS A 49 -7.28 2.91 -18.12
C LYS A 49 -5.83 2.46 -18.16
N GLY A 50 -5.47 1.46 -17.37
CA GLY A 50 -4.19 0.76 -17.42
C GLY A 50 -4.37 -0.70 -17.78
N VAL A 51 -3.33 -1.33 -18.29
CA VAL A 51 -3.27 -2.75 -18.61
C VAL A 51 -2.26 -3.43 -17.71
N VAL A 52 -2.66 -4.48 -17.01
CA VAL A 52 -1.76 -5.31 -16.21
C VAL A 52 -0.89 -6.14 -17.16
N ARG A 53 0.40 -5.84 -17.25
CA ARG A 53 1.34 -6.59 -18.10
C ARG A 53 1.83 -7.87 -17.44
N ALA A 54 2.10 -7.79 -16.14
CA ALA A 54 2.62 -8.94 -15.41
C ALA A 54 2.33 -8.82 -13.92
N VAL A 55 2.26 -9.98 -13.26
CA VAL A 55 2.27 -10.10 -11.80
C VAL A 55 3.68 -10.52 -11.38
N VAL A 56 4.38 -9.68 -10.62
CA VAL A 56 5.81 -9.83 -10.31
C VAL A 56 6.01 -10.03 -8.81
N HIS A 57 6.85 -11.01 -8.44
CA HIS A 57 7.28 -11.17 -7.06
C HIS A 57 8.28 -10.09 -6.67
N ASP A 58 8.04 -9.40 -5.55
CA ASP A 58 8.97 -8.42 -4.98
C ASP A 58 9.69 -9.02 -3.77
N PRO A 59 11.03 -9.28 -3.86
CA PRO A 59 11.79 -9.84 -2.76
C PRO A 59 11.66 -9.00 -1.48
N GLY A 60 11.37 -9.68 -0.35
CA GLY A 60 11.16 -9.04 0.94
C GLY A 60 9.75 -8.52 1.19
N ARG A 61 8.81 -8.80 0.33
CA ARG A 61 7.39 -8.48 0.42
C ARG A 61 6.55 -9.75 0.28
N GLY A 62 5.46 -9.89 1.05
CA GLY A 62 4.55 -11.03 0.92
C GLY A 62 3.56 -10.86 -0.23
N CYS A 63 3.20 -9.61 -0.53
CA CYS A 63 2.28 -9.26 -1.59
C CYS A 63 3.01 -9.19 -2.94
N PRO A 64 2.50 -9.80 -4.03
CA PRO A 64 3.00 -9.60 -5.37
C PRO A 64 2.69 -8.18 -5.86
N LEU A 65 3.41 -7.73 -6.88
CA LEU A 65 3.21 -6.45 -7.53
C LEU A 65 2.59 -6.64 -8.90
N LEU A 66 1.67 -5.75 -9.25
CA LEU A 66 1.16 -5.60 -10.61
C LEU A 66 2.02 -4.60 -11.36
N LYS A 67 2.58 -5.00 -12.49
CA LYS A 67 3.18 -4.09 -13.46
C LYS A 67 2.07 -3.62 -14.39
N VAL A 68 1.68 -2.35 -14.28
CA VAL A 68 0.56 -1.77 -15.02
C VAL A 68 1.07 -0.68 -15.94
N ASP A 69 0.72 -0.78 -17.22
CA ASP A 69 1.05 0.23 -18.22
C ASP A 69 -0.15 1.14 -18.44
N PHE A 70 0.08 2.42 -18.26
CA PHE A 70 -0.88 3.48 -18.52
C PHE A 70 -0.44 4.28 -19.74
N ARG A 71 -1.39 4.65 -20.61
CA ARG A 71 -1.14 5.63 -21.66
C ARG A 71 -1.01 7.02 -21.02
N ASP A 72 0.03 7.76 -21.39
CA ASP A 72 0.15 9.15 -20.97
C ASP A 72 -0.92 10.00 -21.69
N PRO A 73 -1.73 10.79 -20.96
CA PRO A 73 -2.77 11.61 -21.58
C PRO A 73 -2.23 12.79 -22.40
N TYR A 74 -1.00 13.20 -22.18
CA TYR A 74 -0.41 14.39 -22.79
C TYR A 74 0.70 14.08 -23.82
N LYS A 75 1.31 12.91 -23.71
CA LYS A 75 2.42 12.50 -24.58
C LYS A 75 2.14 11.14 -25.20
N TYR A 76 2.65 10.90 -26.39
CA TYR A 76 2.58 9.59 -27.05
C TYR A 76 3.58 8.60 -26.42
N LYS A 77 3.32 8.27 -25.15
CA LYS A 77 4.16 7.42 -24.30
C LYS A 77 3.31 6.55 -23.38
N HIS A 78 3.85 5.38 -23.02
CA HIS A 78 3.34 4.54 -21.96
C HIS A 78 4.18 4.71 -20.70
N ASN A 79 3.50 4.91 -19.57
CA ASN A 79 4.12 4.99 -18.24
C ASN A 79 3.82 3.71 -17.48
N THR A 80 4.86 3.00 -17.06
CA THR A 80 4.73 1.78 -16.27
C THR A 80 4.74 2.13 -14.78
N GLU A 81 3.70 1.72 -14.06
CA GLU A 81 3.58 1.89 -12.62
C GLU A 81 3.44 0.52 -11.92
N TYR A 82 3.89 0.46 -10.67
CA TYR A 82 3.81 -0.77 -9.88
C TYR A 82 2.81 -0.61 -8.75
N PHE A 83 1.75 -1.42 -8.78
CA PHE A 83 0.70 -1.44 -7.75
C PHE A 83 0.82 -2.68 -6.88
N LEU A 84 0.24 -2.63 -5.67
CA LEU A 84 0.02 -3.84 -4.88
C LEU A 84 -1.08 -4.64 -5.54
N ALA A 85 -0.86 -5.93 -5.74
CA ALA A 85 -1.86 -6.81 -6.34
C ALA A 85 -3.05 -7.00 -5.40
N ALA A 86 -4.25 -6.76 -5.89
CA ALA A 86 -5.46 -7.23 -5.26
C ALA A 86 -5.67 -8.72 -5.59
N GLU A 87 -6.27 -9.47 -4.69
CA GLU A 87 -6.58 -10.89 -4.90
C GLU A 87 -7.52 -11.05 -6.09
N GLY A 88 -7.24 -12.04 -6.95
CA GLY A 88 -8.01 -12.29 -8.16
C GLY A 88 -7.61 -11.45 -9.38
N THR A 89 -6.62 -10.56 -9.26
CA THR A 89 -6.10 -9.82 -10.42
C THR A 89 -5.15 -10.67 -11.25
N TYR A 90 -5.20 -10.53 -12.57
CA TYR A 90 -4.42 -11.33 -13.53
C TYR A 90 -3.75 -10.47 -14.60
N SER A 91 -2.81 -11.05 -15.31
CA SER A 91 -2.15 -10.41 -16.45
C SER A 91 -3.12 -10.25 -17.63
N GLY A 92 -3.11 -9.10 -18.28
CA GLY A 92 -4.07 -8.73 -19.33
C GLY A 92 -5.33 -8.01 -18.82
N GLN A 93 -5.59 -8.03 -17.53
CA GLN A 93 -6.71 -7.31 -16.94
C GLN A 93 -6.57 -5.80 -17.12
N TYR A 94 -7.69 -5.13 -17.34
CA TYR A 94 -7.75 -3.68 -17.29
C TYR A 94 -7.97 -3.18 -15.87
N VAL A 95 -7.20 -2.18 -15.46
CA VAL A 95 -7.33 -1.48 -14.18
C VAL A 95 -7.73 -0.04 -14.47
N PHE A 96 -8.80 0.40 -13.84
CA PHE A 96 -9.31 1.75 -13.97
C PHE A 96 -8.98 2.54 -12.70
N CYS A 97 -8.36 3.71 -12.89
CA CYS A 97 -8.01 4.61 -11.80
C CYS A 97 -8.74 5.93 -11.99
N GLY A 98 -9.59 6.31 -11.06
CA GLY A 98 -10.24 7.61 -11.10
C GLY A 98 -11.64 7.65 -10.50
N ARG A 99 -12.18 8.87 -10.46
CA ARG A 99 -13.47 9.17 -9.82
C ARG A 99 -14.66 8.45 -10.48
N LYS A 100 -14.60 8.24 -11.80
CA LYS A 100 -15.66 7.58 -12.58
C LYS A 100 -15.38 6.11 -12.87
N ALA A 101 -14.35 5.52 -12.23
CA ALA A 101 -14.07 4.11 -12.36
C ALA A 101 -15.20 3.27 -11.71
N THR A 102 -15.44 2.08 -12.24
CA THR A 102 -16.40 1.13 -11.67
C THR A 102 -15.84 0.48 -10.40
N VAL A 103 -16.75 0.13 -9.49
CA VAL A 103 -16.38 -0.62 -8.28
C VAL A 103 -16.16 -2.09 -8.63
N ALA A 104 -14.92 -2.41 -9.00
CA ALA A 104 -14.49 -3.76 -9.33
C ALA A 104 -13.12 -4.04 -8.72
N THR A 105 -12.82 -5.31 -8.46
CA THR A 105 -11.56 -5.73 -7.83
C THR A 105 -10.34 -5.27 -8.65
N GLY A 106 -9.41 -4.61 -7.99
CA GLY A 106 -8.20 -4.06 -8.60
C GLY A 106 -8.31 -2.61 -9.05
N ASN A 107 -9.52 -2.05 -9.18
CA ASN A 107 -9.71 -0.66 -9.56
C ASN A 107 -9.39 0.30 -8.40
N VAL A 108 -8.92 1.49 -8.77
CA VAL A 108 -8.54 2.54 -7.81
C VAL A 108 -9.56 3.67 -7.89
N LEU A 109 -10.23 3.94 -6.78
CA LEU A 109 -11.27 4.96 -6.66
C LEU A 109 -11.05 5.86 -5.46
N PRO A 110 -11.61 7.08 -5.46
CA PRO A 110 -11.78 7.85 -4.23
C PRO A 110 -12.72 7.12 -3.28
N VAL A 111 -12.38 7.11 -2.00
CA VAL A 111 -13.10 6.30 -0.99
C VAL A 111 -14.56 6.72 -0.84
N ASN A 112 -14.90 7.99 -1.07
CA ASN A 112 -16.29 8.47 -1.04
C ASN A 112 -17.18 7.91 -2.17
N ARG A 113 -16.61 7.26 -3.19
CA ARG A 113 -17.34 6.61 -4.29
C ARG A 113 -17.50 5.10 -4.09
N VAL A 114 -16.87 4.57 -3.06
CA VAL A 114 -16.94 3.14 -2.74
C VAL A 114 -18.13 2.91 -1.81
N PRO A 115 -19.05 1.98 -2.10
CA PRO A 115 -20.18 1.68 -1.24
C PRO A 115 -19.74 1.25 0.16
N GLU A 116 -20.58 1.54 1.15
CA GLU A 116 -20.39 1.06 2.52
C GLU A 116 -20.35 -0.47 2.56
N GLY A 117 -19.60 -1.02 3.51
CA GLY A 117 -19.39 -2.46 3.61
C GLY A 117 -18.34 -3.04 2.65
N THR A 118 -17.94 -2.31 1.62
CA THR A 118 -16.95 -2.80 0.65
C THR A 118 -15.56 -2.93 1.26
N THR A 119 -14.86 -4.00 0.87
CA THR A 119 -13.46 -4.22 1.23
C THR A 119 -12.53 -3.43 0.32
N ILE A 120 -11.63 -2.68 0.91
CA ILE A 120 -10.65 -1.84 0.22
C ILE A 120 -9.24 -2.06 0.78
N CYS A 121 -8.23 -1.80 -0.03
CA CYS A 121 -6.84 -1.95 0.37
C CYS A 121 -5.97 -0.80 -0.17
N ASN A 122 -4.71 -0.72 0.27
CA ASN A 122 -3.74 0.29 -0.13
C ASN A 122 -4.28 1.73 -0.05
N ILE A 123 -4.89 2.10 1.05
CA ILE A 123 -5.64 3.34 1.25
C ILE A 123 -4.69 4.49 1.53
N GLU A 124 -4.94 5.64 0.95
CA GLU A 124 -4.22 6.88 1.25
C GLU A 124 -4.63 7.45 2.61
N SER A 125 -3.69 8.03 3.36
CA SER A 125 -3.95 8.74 4.62
C SER A 125 -4.37 10.20 4.39
N ALA A 126 -3.81 10.80 3.36
CA ALA A 126 -4.13 12.12 2.85
C ALA A 126 -4.21 12.06 1.33
N VAL A 127 -4.92 13.00 0.71
CA VAL A 127 -5.09 13.04 -0.74
C VAL A 127 -3.72 13.15 -1.44
N GLY A 128 -3.42 12.22 -2.35
CA GLY A 128 -2.15 12.19 -3.07
C GLY A 128 -0.97 11.51 -2.35
N ASP A 129 -1.19 10.87 -1.19
CA ASP A 129 -0.17 10.14 -0.42
C ASP A 129 0.31 8.84 -1.11
N LYS A 130 -0.35 8.40 -2.16
CA LYS A 130 -0.01 7.22 -2.98
C LYS A 130 -0.09 5.87 -2.24
N GLY A 131 -0.78 5.82 -1.11
CA GLY A 131 -1.09 4.61 -0.35
C GLY A 131 -0.27 4.42 0.93
N SER A 132 -0.99 4.30 2.05
CA SER A 132 -0.46 4.26 3.41
C SER A 132 -1.02 3.10 4.24
N TYR A 133 -2.33 2.87 4.27
CA TYR A 133 -2.97 1.85 5.09
C TYR A 133 -3.26 0.55 4.33
N SER A 134 -3.40 -0.56 5.07
CA SER A 134 -3.76 -1.90 4.54
C SER A 134 -2.92 -2.32 3.34
N ARG A 135 -1.60 -2.40 3.52
CA ARG A 135 -0.62 -2.69 2.46
C ARG A 135 0.07 -4.04 2.61
N CYS A 136 -0.20 -4.77 3.68
CA CYS A 136 0.37 -6.10 3.90
C CYS A 136 -0.44 -7.17 3.15
N SER A 137 0.22 -8.28 2.80
CA SER A 137 -0.45 -9.43 2.17
C SER A 137 -1.62 -9.95 3.00
N GLY A 138 -2.76 -10.20 2.35
CA GLY A 138 -3.99 -10.68 2.96
C GLY A 138 -4.74 -9.67 3.83
N THR A 139 -4.32 -8.39 3.85
CA THR A 139 -5.01 -7.36 4.64
C THR A 139 -5.97 -6.54 3.78
N TYR A 140 -7.03 -6.08 4.42
CA TYR A 140 -8.02 -5.17 3.86
C TYR A 140 -8.53 -4.23 4.96
N ALA A 141 -9.20 -3.19 4.58
CA ALA A 141 -10.03 -2.37 5.44
C ALA A 141 -11.45 -2.37 4.91
N THR A 142 -12.43 -2.08 5.75
CA THR A 142 -13.84 -2.00 5.34
C THR A 142 -14.31 -0.56 5.44
N VAL A 143 -15.05 -0.09 4.45
CA VAL A 143 -15.75 1.20 4.50
C VAL A 143 -16.93 1.04 5.47
N VAL A 144 -16.97 1.87 6.50
CA VAL A 144 -18.02 1.80 7.54
C VAL A 144 -19.15 2.77 7.23
N GLY A 145 -18.82 3.97 6.75
CA GLY A 145 -19.80 4.98 6.44
C GLY A 145 -19.17 6.25 5.89
N HIS A 146 -19.96 7.03 5.21
CA HIS A 146 -19.60 8.33 4.68
C HIS A 146 -20.25 9.44 5.49
N SER A 147 -19.68 10.64 5.48
CA SER A 147 -20.40 11.84 5.92
C SER A 147 -21.39 12.26 4.84
N ASP A 148 -22.47 12.94 5.21
CA ASP A 148 -23.53 13.40 4.30
C ASP A 148 -22.95 14.27 3.17
N ASP A 149 -21.97 15.09 3.47
CA ASP A 149 -21.25 15.93 2.50
C ASP A 149 -20.26 15.15 1.62
N GLY A 150 -19.99 13.86 1.87
CA GLY A 150 -18.98 13.06 1.17
C GLY A 150 -17.54 13.54 1.41
N SER A 151 -17.33 14.50 2.32
CA SER A 151 -16.00 15.07 2.61
C SER A 151 -15.11 14.12 3.40
N LYS A 152 -15.71 13.29 4.25
CA LYS A 152 -15.02 12.35 5.14
C LYS A 152 -15.62 10.95 5.02
N THR A 153 -14.78 9.95 5.17
CA THR A 153 -15.18 8.54 5.18
C THR A 153 -14.59 7.86 6.40
N ARG A 154 -15.39 7.09 7.09
CA ARG A 154 -14.98 6.26 8.22
C ARG A 154 -14.65 4.86 7.73
N ILE A 155 -13.44 4.41 8.04
CA ILE A 155 -12.94 3.08 7.67
C ILE A 155 -12.56 2.28 8.92
N ARG A 156 -12.70 0.95 8.84
CA ARG A 156 -12.20 -0.01 9.84
C ARG A 156 -10.93 -0.65 9.28
N LEU A 157 -9.82 -0.45 9.97
CA LEU A 157 -8.50 -1.00 9.60
C LEU A 157 -8.38 -2.48 9.99
N PRO A 158 -7.39 -3.22 9.44
CA PRO A 158 -7.14 -4.63 9.81
C PRO A 158 -6.85 -4.85 11.29
N SER A 159 -6.35 -3.83 11.99
CA SER A 159 -6.13 -3.86 13.45
C SER A 159 -7.42 -3.76 14.27
N GLY A 160 -8.59 -3.56 13.63
CA GLY A 160 -9.86 -3.27 14.27
C GLY A 160 -10.10 -1.78 14.56
N ALA A 161 -9.06 -0.96 14.53
CA ALA A 161 -9.18 0.48 14.77
C ALA A 161 -10.02 1.16 13.69
N ARG A 162 -10.91 2.05 14.10
CA ARG A 162 -11.69 2.91 13.20
C ARG A 162 -10.95 4.21 12.96
N LYS A 163 -10.91 4.66 11.72
CA LYS A 163 -10.26 5.91 11.33
C LYS A 163 -11.11 6.68 10.34
N THR A 164 -11.14 7.99 10.51
CA THR A 164 -11.79 8.91 9.56
C THR A 164 -10.73 9.51 8.66
N ILE A 165 -10.94 9.44 7.36
CA ILE A 165 -10.05 9.97 6.32
C ILE A 165 -10.83 10.88 5.37
N PRO A 166 -10.15 11.80 4.66
CA PRO A 166 -10.79 12.58 3.60
C PRO A 166 -11.41 11.68 2.53
N GLY A 167 -12.62 11.96 2.08
CA GLY A 167 -13.33 11.14 1.10
C GLY A 167 -12.67 11.07 -0.28
N LEU A 168 -11.84 12.07 -0.63
CA LEU A 168 -11.07 12.11 -1.87
C LEU A 168 -9.79 11.25 -1.85
N CYS A 169 -9.43 10.65 -0.69
CA CYS A 169 -8.34 9.69 -0.62
C CYS A 169 -8.63 8.49 -1.51
N ARG A 170 -7.62 8.02 -2.24
CA ARG A 170 -7.76 6.86 -3.12
C ARG A 170 -7.58 5.55 -2.36
N ALA A 171 -8.27 4.52 -2.82
CA ALA A 171 -8.09 3.16 -2.36
C ALA A 171 -8.27 2.18 -3.53
N THR A 172 -7.69 1.00 -3.43
CA THR A 172 -7.94 -0.12 -4.35
C THR A 172 -9.07 -0.99 -3.78
N VAL A 173 -10.01 -1.37 -4.64
CA VAL A 173 -11.10 -2.28 -4.26
C VAL A 173 -10.57 -3.71 -4.16
N GLY A 174 -10.88 -4.39 -3.07
CA GLY A 174 -10.52 -5.79 -2.83
C GLY A 174 -9.56 -5.98 -1.66
N ILE A 175 -8.99 -7.16 -1.59
CA ILE A 175 -8.07 -7.64 -0.54
C ILE A 175 -6.67 -7.72 -1.15
N ILE A 176 -5.62 -7.42 -0.39
CA ILE A 176 -4.25 -7.60 -0.88
C ILE A 176 -3.95 -9.09 -1.06
N ALA A 177 -3.43 -9.45 -2.24
CA ALA A 177 -3.03 -10.81 -2.57
C ALA A 177 -1.91 -11.33 -1.65
N GLY A 178 -1.76 -12.65 -1.58
CA GLY A 178 -0.72 -13.32 -0.78
C GLY A 178 -1.13 -13.51 0.70
N GLY A 179 -2.42 -13.63 0.98
CA GLY A 179 -2.96 -14.04 2.28
C GLY A 179 -2.57 -15.47 2.67
N GLY A 180 -2.95 -15.92 3.88
CA GLY A 180 -2.67 -17.27 4.38
C GLY A 180 -1.21 -17.58 4.70
N ARG A 181 -0.30 -16.62 4.50
CA ARG A 181 1.15 -16.81 4.69
C ARG A 181 1.52 -17.26 6.11
N ASN A 182 0.76 -16.85 7.11
CA ASN A 182 1.02 -17.20 8.52
C ASN A 182 0.51 -18.60 8.90
N GLU A 183 -0.31 -19.22 8.08
CA GLU A 183 -0.86 -20.56 8.30
C GLU A 183 0.22 -21.64 8.09
N LYS A 184 1.18 -21.38 7.22
CA LYS A 184 2.31 -22.28 6.99
C LYS A 184 3.37 -22.13 8.09
N PRO A 185 3.78 -23.25 8.76
CA PRO A 185 4.83 -23.21 9.77
C PRO A 185 6.19 -22.88 9.12
N ILE A 186 7.05 -22.23 9.90
CA ILE A 186 8.43 -21.95 9.49
C ILE A 186 9.29 -23.14 9.89
N MET A 187 9.64 -23.99 8.92
CA MET A 187 10.34 -25.26 9.14
C MET A 187 11.86 -25.11 9.28
N LYS A 188 12.45 -23.99 8.87
CA LYS A 188 13.90 -23.79 8.81
C LYS A 188 14.32 -22.55 9.60
N ALA A 189 15.38 -22.68 10.41
CA ALA A 189 15.99 -21.56 11.14
C ALA A 189 16.44 -20.42 10.21
N GLY A 190 16.98 -20.74 9.03
CA GLY A 190 17.36 -19.75 8.01
C GLY A 190 16.19 -18.91 7.51
N THR A 191 15.01 -19.52 7.30
CA THR A 191 13.80 -18.79 6.91
C THR A 191 13.35 -17.82 8.01
N LEU A 192 13.45 -18.26 9.27
CA LEU A 192 13.14 -17.42 10.42
C LEU A 192 14.11 -16.25 10.56
N PHE A 193 15.41 -16.50 10.40
CA PHE A 193 16.45 -15.46 10.38
C PHE A 193 16.16 -14.39 9.33
N HIS A 194 15.88 -14.78 8.09
CA HIS A 194 15.55 -13.84 7.02
C HIS A 194 14.24 -13.07 7.27
N LYS A 195 13.26 -13.70 7.92
CA LYS A 195 12.02 -13.03 8.35
C LYS A 195 12.32 -11.91 9.35
N PHE A 196 13.14 -12.18 10.38
CA PHE A 196 13.53 -11.19 11.38
C PHE A 196 14.38 -10.06 10.77
N LYS A 197 15.33 -10.40 9.91
CA LYS A 197 16.13 -9.41 9.16
C LYS A 197 15.26 -8.47 8.32
N ARG A 198 14.24 -9.00 7.65
CA ARG A 198 13.28 -8.19 6.91
C ARG A 198 12.43 -7.28 7.81
N LEU A 199 12.04 -7.77 8.98
CA LEU A 199 11.32 -7.02 10.00
C LEU A 199 12.19 -6.00 10.74
N ARG A 200 13.49 -5.94 10.43
CA ARG A 200 14.50 -5.12 11.14
C ARG A 200 14.54 -5.42 12.62
N LYS A 201 14.46 -6.69 12.98
CA LYS A 201 14.57 -7.20 14.34
C LYS A 201 15.80 -8.08 14.45
N ARG A 202 16.42 -8.09 15.63
CA ARG A 202 17.53 -8.98 15.93
C ARG A 202 17.03 -10.42 16.07
N PHE A 203 17.83 -11.40 15.61
CA PHE A 203 17.56 -12.82 15.76
C PHE A 203 18.88 -13.54 16.09
N PRO A 204 18.89 -14.51 17.03
CA PRO A 204 17.77 -14.90 17.89
C PRO A 204 17.36 -13.78 18.87
N GLN A 205 16.10 -13.79 19.29
CA GLN A 205 15.68 -12.95 20.41
C GLN A 205 16.09 -13.66 21.69
N VAL A 206 17.17 -13.20 22.29
CA VAL A 206 17.67 -13.70 23.58
C VAL A 206 17.12 -12.78 24.66
N GLY A 207 16.46 -13.38 25.62
CA GLY A 207 15.92 -12.70 26.78
C GLY A 207 14.74 -11.77 26.47
N GLY A 208 13.59 -12.08 26.94
CA GLY A 208 12.45 -11.20 27.07
C GLY A 208 12.43 -10.64 28.45
#